data_f2ad89e54d414d3dc1a5370d42796d45
#
_entry.id   f2ad89e54d414d3dc1a5370d42796d45
#
_cell.length_a   1.000
_cell.length_b   1.000
_cell.length_c   1.000
_cell.angle_alpha   90.00
_cell.angle_beta   90.00
_cell.angle_gamma   90.00
#
_symmetry.space_group_name_H-M   'P 1'
#
loop_
_entity.id
_entity.type
_entity.pdbx_description
1 polymer ?
#
loop_
_entity_poly.entity_id
_entity_poly.type
_entity_poly.pdbx_seq_one_letter_code
_entity_poly.pdbx_strand_id
1 'polypeptide(L)'
;MVPQASASVGVLFVCLGNICRSPTAEGVFRAQVQAAGLSNQILVDSAGSHAYHEGESPDVRACAAALERGFDLSGQVGRQIKAIDFEHFDYVLAMDRENLHYLRKMQPSDSQSRVALFLDYAEGREGQSVPDPYFGQADGFALVIDLVESAGKGLLKQIGRNLPKIKT
;
A
#
# COMPACT_ATOMS: atom_id res chain seq x y z
N MET A 1 -0.03 -32.11 -5.58
CA MET A 1 -0.17 -30.68 -5.80
C MET A 1 -0.89 -30.08 -4.60
N VAL A 2 -0.16 -29.32 -3.79
CA VAL A 2 -0.77 -28.65 -2.65
C VAL A 2 -1.59 -27.49 -3.22
N PRO A 3 -2.91 -27.41 -2.95
CA PRO A 3 -3.65 -26.23 -3.35
C PRO A 3 -3.03 -25.02 -2.65
N GLN A 4 -2.54 -24.08 -3.43
CA GLN A 4 -2.18 -22.79 -2.86
C GLN A 4 -3.45 -22.21 -2.28
N ALA A 5 -3.45 -22.03 -0.96
CA ALA A 5 -4.50 -21.25 -0.35
C ALA A 5 -4.46 -19.89 -1.04
N SER A 6 -5.49 -19.55 -1.81
CA SER A 6 -5.64 -18.23 -2.39
C SER A 6 -5.58 -17.21 -1.25
N ALA A 7 -4.80 -16.14 -1.41
CA ALA A 7 -4.76 -15.06 -0.44
C ALA A 7 -6.19 -14.62 -0.14
N SER A 8 -6.56 -14.53 1.14
CA SER A 8 -7.92 -14.20 1.54
C SER A 8 -8.23 -12.71 1.36
N VAL A 9 -7.22 -11.86 1.39
CA VAL A 9 -7.38 -10.41 1.27
C VAL A 9 -6.25 -9.82 0.43
N GLY A 10 -6.59 -8.95 -0.50
CA GLY A 10 -5.63 -8.19 -1.30
C GLY A 10 -5.63 -6.72 -0.93
N VAL A 11 -4.46 -6.11 -0.78
CA VAL A 11 -4.28 -4.70 -0.49
C VAL A 11 -3.36 -4.06 -1.54
N LEU A 12 -3.86 -3.03 -2.19
CA LEU A 12 -3.11 -2.26 -3.20
C LEU A 12 -2.93 -0.81 -2.71
N PHE A 13 -1.69 -0.36 -2.65
CA PHE A 13 -1.37 1.02 -2.32
C PHE A 13 -1.14 1.83 -3.59
N VAL A 14 -1.71 3.02 -3.68
CA VAL A 14 -1.66 3.84 -4.89
C VAL A 14 -1.19 5.25 -4.56
N CYS A 15 -0.14 5.70 -5.26
CA CYS A 15 0.26 7.11 -5.30
C CYS A 15 0.33 7.58 -6.75
N LEU A 16 0.93 8.74 -7.02
CA LEU A 16 0.96 9.29 -8.38
C LEU A 16 1.84 8.45 -9.31
N GLY A 17 3.11 8.25 -8.96
CA GLY A 17 4.11 7.66 -9.84
C GLY A 17 4.59 6.27 -9.47
N ASN A 18 4.20 5.75 -8.34
CA ASN A 18 4.64 4.43 -7.83
C ASN A 18 6.16 4.30 -7.66
N ILE A 19 6.81 5.37 -7.21
CA ILE A 19 8.26 5.33 -6.91
C ILE A 19 8.61 5.77 -5.49
N CYS A 20 7.76 6.48 -4.76
CA CYS A 20 8.06 6.97 -3.42
C CYS A 20 7.09 6.43 -2.37
N ARG A 21 5.88 6.99 -2.30
CA ARG A 21 4.92 6.73 -1.22
C ARG A 21 4.35 5.30 -1.26
N SER A 22 3.80 4.88 -2.39
CA SER A 22 3.17 3.57 -2.47
C SER A 22 4.17 2.41 -2.39
N PRO A 23 5.39 2.48 -2.96
CA PRO A 23 6.38 1.46 -2.70
C PRO A 23 6.81 1.36 -1.24
N THR A 24 6.91 2.50 -0.56
CA THR A 24 7.21 2.52 0.88
C THR A 24 6.09 1.85 1.67
N ALA A 25 4.84 2.20 1.38
CA ALA A 25 3.69 1.57 2.01
C ALA A 25 3.67 0.05 1.77
N GLU A 26 3.93 -0.38 0.55
CA GLU A 26 4.00 -1.80 0.20
C GLU A 26 5.06 -2.52 1.03
N GLY A 27 6.28 -1.99 1.07
CA GLY A 27 7.40 -2.61 1.79
C GLY A 27 7.16 -2.68 3.29
N VAL A 28 6.68 -1.59 3.88
CA VAL A 28 6.38 -1.53 5.32
C VAL A 28 5.23 -2.48 5.68
N PHE A 29 4.13 -2.42 4.93
CA PHE A 29 2.97 -3.26 5.25
C PHE A 29 3.27 -4.74 5.03
N ARG A 30 4.02 -5.09 3.99
CA ARG A 30 4.46 -6.46 3.76
C ARG A 30 5.25 -7.00 4.95
N ALA A 31 6.15 -6.19 5.52
CA ALA A 31 6.91 -6.57 6.71
C ALA A 31 6.01 -6.76 7.93
N GLN A 32 5.00 -5.89 8.10
CA GLN A 32 4.03 -6.02 9.19
C GLN A 32 3.19 -7.30 9.05
N VAL A 33 2.74 -7.61 7.84
CA VAL A 33 2.00 -8.83 7.52
C VAL A 33 2.85 -10.07 7.83
N GLN A 34 4.11 -10.05 7.43
CA GLN A 34 5.05 -11.15 7.68
C GLN A 34 5.27 -11.34 9.19
N ALA A 35 5.49 -10.26 9.93
CA ALA A 35 5.69 -10.33 11.38
C ALA A 35 4.46 -10.88 12.11
N ALA A 36 3.26 -10.68 11.56
CA ALA A 36 2.01 -11.20 12.10
C ALA A 36 1.71 -12.64 11.67
N GLY A 37 2.56 -13.24 10.83
CA GLY A 37 2.34 -14.60 10.32
C GLY A 37 1.23 -14.72 9.29
N LEU A 38 0.88 -13.63 8.59
CA LEU A 38 -0.26 -13.56 7.68
C LEU A 38 0.12 -13.49 6.19
N SER A 39 1.39 -13.77 5.86
CA SER A 39 1.88 -13.67 4.47
C SER A 39 1.11 -14.54 3.47
N ASN A 40 0.57 -15.66 3.91
CA ASN A 40 -0.22 -16.54 3.05
C ASN A 40 -1.69 -16.12 2.90
N GLN A 41 -2.13 -15.14 3.69
CA GLN A 41 -3.52 -14.69 3.72
C GLN A 41 -3.72 -13.28 3.20
N ILE A 42 -2.65 -12.48 3.13
CA ILE A 42 -2.73 -11.09 2.67
C ILE A 42 -1.75 -10.88 1.52
N LEU A 43 -2.30 -10.53 0.36
CA LEU A 43 -1.53 -10.14 -0.81
C LEU A 43 -1.31 -8.62 -0.75
N VAL A 44 -0.07 -8.18 -0.93
CA VAL A 44 0.29 -6.76 -0.87
C VAL A 44 0.96 -6.35 -2.18
N ASP A 45 0.52 -5.24 -2.75
CA ASP A 45 1.11 -4.69 -3.98
C ASP A 45 0.96 -3.17 -3.99
N SER A 46 1.56 -2.51 -4.96
CA SER A 46 1.41 -1.07 -5.17
C SER A 46 1.37 -0.72 -6.66
N ALA A 47 0.82 0.45 -6.97
CA ALA A 47 0.71 0.96 -8.33
C ALA A 47 0.69 2.48 -8.33
N GLY A 48 0.90 3.08 -9.49
CA GLY A 48 0.72 4.50 -9.71
C GLY A 48 -0.61 4.80 -10.38
N SER A 49 -1.18 5.96 -10.12
CA SER A 49 -2.33 6.43 -10.90
C SER A 49 -1.93 6.73 -12.34
N HIS A 50 -0.67 7.10 -12.55
CA HIS A 50 -0.10 7.45 -13.86
C HIS A 50 1.12 6.58 -14.17
N ALA A 51 1.44 6.45 -15.46
CA ALA A 51 2.52 5.58 -15.95
C ALA A 51 3.88 6.29 -16.03
N TYR A 52 4.09 7.39 -15.31
CA TYR A 52 5.29 8.22 -15.42
C TYR A 52 6.59 7.46 -15.18
N HIS A 53 6.57 6.47 -14.32
CA HIS A 53 7.74 5.69 -13.90
C HIS A 53 7.54 4.19 -14.08
N GLU A 54 6.70 3.82 -15.06
CA GLU A 54 6.44 2.41 -15.34
C GLU A 54 7.73 1.68 -15.71
N GLY A 55 7.97 0.54 -15.08
CA GLY A 55 9.19 -0.24 -15.29
C GLY A 55 10.38 0.21 -14.45
N GLU A 56 10.29 1.32 -13.74
CA GLU A 56 11.39 1.84 -12.91
C GLU A 56 11.37 1.24 -11.50
N SER A 57 12.56 1.19 -10.89
CA SER A 57 12.70 0.85 -9.47
C SER A 57 12.22 2.02 -8.60
N PRO A 58 11.90 1.78 -7.31
CA PRO A 58 11.59 2.87 -6.40
C PRO A 58 12.71 3.90 -6.30
N ASP A 59 12.34 5.13 -5.97
CA ASP A 59 13.29 6.24 -5.78
C ASP A 59 14.39 5.85 -4.79
N VAL A 60 15.64 6.13 -5.13
CA VAL A 60 16.79 5.73 -4.31
C VAL A 60 16.74 6.32 -2.90
N ARG A 61 16.16 7.52 -2.75
CA ARG A 61 16.01 8.16 -1.44
C ARG A 61 14.94 7.44 -0.59
N ALA A 62 13.87 6.99 -1.23
CA ALA A 62 12.84 6.19 -0.56
C ALA A 62 13.43 4.85 -0.10
N CYS A 63 14.20 4.19 -0.96
CA CYS A 63 14.88 2.93 -0.63
C CYS A 63 15.84 3.10 0.54
N ALA A 64 16.64 4.17 0.53
CA ALA A 64 17.62 4.44 1.59
C ALA A 64 16.94 4.70 2.94
N ALA A 65 15.90 5.54 2.95
CA ALA A 65 15.15 5.86 4.16
C ALA A 65 14.46 4.62 4.74
N ALA A 66 13.88 3.79 3.88
CA ALA A 66 13.23 2.55 4.30
C ALA A 66 14.25 1.57 4.89
N LEU A 67 15.40 1.41 4.24
CA LEU A 67 16.43 0.48 4.68
C LEU A 67 16.99 0.85 6.05
N GLU A 68 17.12 2.14 6.36
CA GLU A 68 17.53 2.60 7.71
C GLU A 68 16.58 2.13 8.80
N ARG A 69 15.31 1.89 8.47
CA ARG A 69 14.29 1.37 9.40
C ARG A 69 14.10 -0.14 9.29
N GLY A 70 14.91 -0.83 8.48
CA GLY A 70 14.86 -2.27 8.31
C GLY A 70 13.84 -2.74 7.26
N PHE A 71 13.36 -1.84 6.40
CA PHE A 71 12.43 -2.18 5.32
C PHE A 71 13.15 -2.21 3.98
N ASP A 72 13.02 -3.31 3.25
CA ASP A 72 13.65 -3.49 1.94
C ASP A 72 12.61 -3.26 0.84
N LEU A 73 12.84 -2.24 0.00
CA LEU A 73 12.01 -1.93 -1.15
C LEU A 73 12.57 -2.51 -2.46
N SER A 74 13.67 -3.24 -2.40
CA SER A 74 14.28 -3.81 -3.61
C SER A 74 13.35 -4.84 -4.24
N GLY A 75 13.45 -4.96 -5.57
CA GLY A 75 12.63 -5.90 -6.32
C GLY A 75 11.26 -5.35 -6.73
N GLN A 76 10.83 -4.22 -6.21
CA GLN A 76 9.60 -3.57 -6.67
C GLN A 76 9.85 -2.89 -8.03
N VAL A 77 8.84 -2.95 -8.90
CA VAL A 77 8.87 -2.33 -10.23
C VAL A 77 7.61 -1.48 -10.40
N GLY A 78 7.80 -0.24 -10.82
CA GLY A 78 6.69 0.69 -11.04
C GLY A 78 5.71 0.17 -12.09
N ARG A 79 4.42 0.32 -11.81
CA ARG A 79 3.35 -0.01 -12.76
C ARG A 79 2.17 0.94 -12.58
N GLN A 80 1.37 1.08 -13.62
CA GLN A 80 0.12 1.84 -13.55
C GLN A 80 -1.03 0.94 -13.09
N ILE A 81 -1.95 1.50 -12.30
CA ILE A 81 -3.18 0.81 -11.90
C ILE A 81 -4.05 0.52 -13.14
N LYS A 82 -4.72 -0.62 -13.10
CA LYS A 82 -5.64 -1.08 -14.15
C LYS A 82 -7.02 -1.37 -13.54
N ALA A 83 -8.05 -1.37 -14.39
CA ALA A 83 -9.41 -1.68 -13.94
C ALA A 83 -9.51 -3.05 -13.26
N ILE A 84 -8.74 -4.04 -13.72
CA ILE A 84 -8.73 -5.38 -13.15
C ILE A 84 -8.23 -5.40 -11.69
N ASP A 85 -7.46 -4.41 -11.28
CA ASP A 85 -6.98 -4.33 -9.90
C ASP A 85 -8.14 -4.22 -8.91
N PHE A 86 -9.26 -3.59 -9.31
CA PHE A 86 -10.44 -3.49 -8.46
C PHE A 86 -11.20 -4.83 -8.31
N GLU A 87 -10.86 -5.83 -9.09
CA GLU A 87 -11.36 -7.20 -8.89
C GLU A 87 -10.41 -8.02 -8.01
N HIS A 88 -9.10 -7.78 -8.14
CA HIS A 88 -8.06 -8.55 -7.46
C HIS A 88 -7.80 -8.08 -6.02
N PHE A 89 -8.08 -6.82 -5.70
CA PHE A 89 -7.75 -6.24 -4.40
C PHE A 89 -9.02 -5.80 -3.67
N ASP A 90 -9.10 -6.19 -2.41
CA ASP A 90 -10.22 -5.84 -1.52
C ASP A 90 -10.08 -4.42 -0.99
N TYR A 91 -8.86 -3.95 -0.84
CA TYR A 91 -8.52 -2.60 -0.40
C TYR A 91 -7.65 -1.95 -1.48
N VAL A 92 -8.09 -0.81 -1.97
CA VAL A 92 -7.32 0.03 -2.90
C VAL A 92 -7.16 1.38 -2.21
N LEU A 93 -5.96 1.62 -1.69
CA LEU A 93 -5.72 2.69 -0.73
C LEU A 93 -4.85 3.79 -1.31
N ALA A 94 -5.39 5.01 -1.27
CA ALA A 94 -4.76 6.20 -1.81
C ALA A 94 -3.83 6.85 -0.79
N MET A 95 -2.72 7.40 -1.24
CA MET A 95 -1.80 8.14 -0.39
C MET A 95 -2.31 9.57 -0.13
N ASP A 96 -3.02 10.17 -1.08
CA ASP A 96 -3.57 11.51 -0.94
C ASP A 96 -4.95 11.64 -1.60
N ARG A 97 -5.55 12.83 -1.45
CA ARG A 97 -6.91 13.07 -1.94
C ARG A 97 -6.99 13.10 -3.47
N GLU A 98 -5.94 13.51 -4.16
CA GLU A 98 -5.91 13.46 -5.63
C GLU A 98 -5.91 12.02 -6.12
N ASN A 99 -5.08 11.17 -5.51
CA ASN A 99 -5.09 9.74 -5.81
C ASN A 99 -6.47 9.13 -5.53
N LEU A 100 -7.07 9.49 -4.39
CA LEU A 100 -8.40 8.99 -4.01
C LEU A 100 -9.46 9.37 -5.05
N HIS A 101 -9.45 10.63 -5.48
CA HIS A 101 -10.39 11.11 -6.48
C HIS A 101 -10.25 10.36 -7.80
N TYR A 102 -9.01 10.14 -8.24
CA TYR A 102 -8.70 9.37 -9.44
C TYR A 102 -9.22 7.93 -9.33
N LEU A 103 -8.96 7.29 -8.20
CA LEU A 103 -9.39 5.91 -7.96
C LEU A 103 -10.91 5.77 -7.96
N ARG A 104 -11.62 6.70 -7.34
CA ARG A 104 -13.09 6.69 -7.31
C ARG A 104 -13.70 6.84 -8.69
N LYS A 105 -13.08 7.66 -9.54
CA LYS A 105 -13.52 7.78 -10.94
C LYS A 105 -13.25 6.53 -11.76
N MET A 106 -12.15 5.85 -11.48
CA MET A 106 -11.71 4.68 -12.22
C MET A 106 -12.44 3.41 -11.79
N GLN A 107 -12.89 3.35 -10.54
CA GLN A 107 -13.48 2.15 -9.97
C GLN A 107 -14.75 1.74 -10.73
N PRO A 108 -14.82 0.48 -11.22
CA PRO A 108 -16.04 -0.02 -11.85
C PRO A 108 -17.22 -0.01 -10.86
N SER A 109 -18.42 0.23 -11.36
CA SER A 109 -19.64 0.35 -10.54
C SER A 109 -20.02 -0.92 -9.79
N ASP A 110 -19.59 -2.09 -10.28
CA ASP A 110 -19.82 -3.40 -9.67
C ASP A 110 -18.68 -3.83 -8.74
N SER A 111 -17.63 -3.02 -8.60
CA SER A 111 -16.49 -3.33 -7.75
C SER A 111 -16.88 -3.26 -6.27
N GLN A 112 -16.42 -4.24 -5.51
CA GLN A 112 -16.58 -4.28 -4.04
C GLN A 112 -15.31 -3.87 -3.31
N SER A 113 -14.28 -3.41 -4.03
CA SER A 113 -13.06 -2.91 -3.39
C SER A 113 -13.36 -1.71 -2.52
N ARG A 114 -12.77 -1.70 -1.33
CA ARG A 114 -12.83 -0.55 -0.44
C ARG A 114 -11.78 0.47 -0.87
N VAL A 115 -12.23 1.58 -1.43
CA VAL A 115 -11.37 2.67 -1.90
C VAL A 115 -11.40 3.78 -0.85
N ALA A 116 -10.23 4.07 -0.25
CA ALA A 116 -10.13 5.03 0.85
C ALA A 116 -8.72 5.60 0.91
N LEU A 117 -8.53 6.62 1.76
CA LEU A 117 -7.20 7.11 2.11
C LEU A 117 -6.52 6.10 3.05
N PHE A 118 -5.24 5.84 2.82
CA PHE A 118 -4.49 4.94 3.71
C PHE A 118 -4.45 5.48 5.14
N LEU A 119 -4.31 6.79 5.31
CA LEU A 119 -4.25 7.40 6.65
C LEU A 119 -5.59 7.36 7.41
N ASP A 120 -6.69 6.96 6.76
CA ASP A 120 -7.94 6.68 7.48
C ASP A 120 -7.78 5.54 8.49
N TYR A 121 -6.77 4.70 8.32
CA TYR A 121 -6.45 3.59 9.23
C TYR A 121 -5.46 3.98 10.34
N ALA A 122 -4.87 5.17 10.27
CA ALA A 122 -3.98 5.67 11.31
C ALA A 122 -4.79 6.45 12.35
N GLU A 123 -4.69 6.04 13.60
CA GLU A 123 -5.41 6.68 14.69
C GLU A 123 -5.09 8.18 14.78
N GLY A 124 -6.13 9.00 14.77
CA GLY A 124 -6.01 10.45 14.84
C GLY A 124 -5.62 11.13 13.53
N ARG A 125 -5.54 10.40 12.42
CA ARG A 125 -5.14 10.96 11.13
C ARG A 125 -6.17 10.75 10.02
N GLU A 126 -7.38 10.41 10.37
CA GLU A 126 -8.47 10.18 9.43
C GLU A 126 -8.66 11.40 8.52
N GLY A 127 -8.79 11.18 7.24
CA GLY A 127 -8.96 12.23 6.23
C GLY A 127 -7.68 12.95 5.82
N GLN A 128 -6.53 12.55 6.37
CA GLN A 128 -5.25 13.17 6.05
C GLN A 128 -4.56 12.46 4.87
N SER A 129 -3.66 13.19 4.23
CA SER A 129 -2.85 12.69 3.12
C SER A 129 -1.42 12.41 3.58
N VAL A 130 -0.79 11.38 2.97
CA VAL A 130 0.65 11.20 3.07
C VAL A 130 1.30 12.23 2.15
N PRO A 131 2.15 13.13 2.67
CA PRO A 131 2.80 14.15 1.83
C PRO A 131 3.71 13.52 0.78
N ASP A 132 3.80 14.15 -0.40
CA ASP A 132 4.70 13.70 -1.45
C ASP A 132 6.13 14.20 -1.15
N PRO A 133 7.08 13.29 -0.91
CA PRO A 133 8.44 13.70 -0.56
C PRO A 133 9.34 13.96 -1.76
N TYR A 134 8.85 13.77 -2.99
CA TYR A 134 9.67 13.76 -4.21
C TYR A 134 10.47 15.05 -4.40
N PHE A 135 9.82 16.21 -4.18
CA PHE A 135 10.45 17.53 -4.30
C PHE A 135 10.91 18.10 -2.96
N GLY A 136 10.79 17.33 -1.88
CA GLY A 136 11.11 17.78 -0.54
C GLY A 136 12.52 17.40 -0.11
N GLN A 137 12.79 17.61 1.18
CA GLN A 137 14.06 17.27 1.82
C GLN A 137 14.07 15.81 2.29
N ALA A 138 15.25 15.32 2.67
CA ALA A 138 15.43 13.91 3.05
C ALA A 138 14.54 13.46 4.22
N ASP A 139 14.22 14.35 5.16
CA ASP A 139 13.32 14.06 6.28
C ASP A 139 11.88 13.80 5.85
N GLY A 140 11.49 14.24 4.65
CA GLY A 140 10.18 13.93 4.08
C GLY A 140 9.98 12.44 3.83
N PHE A 141 11.03 11.72 3.46
CA PHE A 141 10.97 10.26 3.26
C PHE A 141 10.82 9.52 4.60
N ALA A 142 11.48 10.00 5.66
CA ALA A 142 11.33 9.45 7.01
C ALA A 142 9.90 9.66 7.54
N LEU A 143 9.32 10.83 7.29
CA LEU A 143 7.94 11.12 7.66
C LEU A 143 6.95 10.17 6.98
N VAL A 144 7.17 9.88 5.69
CA VAL A 144 6.33 8.90 4.97
C VAL A 144 6.36 7.55 5.68
N ILE A 145 7.53 7.09 6.10
CA ILE A 145 7.67 5.80 6.79
C ILE A 145 6.90 5.83 8.12
N ASP A 146 7.02 6.88 8.91
CA ASP A 146 6.27 7.02 10.18
C ASP A 146 4.76 6.91 9.95
N LEU A 147 4.26 7.63 8.94
CA LEU A 147 2.84 7.65 8.62
C LEU A 147 2.33 6.29 8.14
N VAL A 148 3.06 5.65 7.22
CA VAL A 148 2.64 4.36 6.68
C VAL A 148 2.77 3.22 7.71
N GLU A 149 3.74 3.31 8.63
CA GLU A 149 3.81 2.35 9.74
C GLU A 149 2.56 2.43 10.62
N SER A 150 2.16 3.63 10.99
CA SER A 150 0.98 3.86 11.82
C SER A 150 -0.29 3.36 11.12
N ALA A 151 -0.48 3.75 9.87
CA ALA A 151 -1.64 3.33 9.09
C ALA A 151 -1.65 1.81 8.85
N GLY A 152 -0.49 1.24 8.57
CA GLY A 152 -0.34 -0.20 8.37
C GLY A 152 -0.74 -1.01 9.58
N LYS A 153 -0.37 -0.57 10.78
CA LYS A 153 -0.78 -1.23 12.02
C LYS A 153 -2.29 -1.22 12.19
N GLY A 154 -2.93 -0.09 11.91
CA GLY A 154 -4.39 0.03 12.01
C GLY A 154 -5.11 -0.81 10.97
N LEU A 155 -4.61 -0.81 9.74
CA LEU A 155 -5.16 -1.62 8.66
C LEU A 155 -5.04 -3.12 8.97
N LEU A 156 -3.87 -3.54 9.42
CA LEU A 156 -3.62 -4.95 9.74
C LEU A 156 -4.55 -5.43 10.86
N LYS A 157 -4.76 -4.60 11.86
CA LYS A 157 -5.69 -4.89 12.95
C LYS A 157 -7.12 -5.06 12.44
N GLN A 158 -7.56 -4.20 11.52
CA GLN A 158 -8.90 -4.30 10.93
C GLN A 158 -9.03 -5.55 10.07
N ILE A 159 -8.06 -5.83 9.22
CA ILE A 159 -8.07 -7.04 8.38
C ILE A 159 -8.07 -8.29 9.25
N GLY A 160 -7.24 -8.32 10.28
CA GLY A 160 -7.13 -9.46 11.19
C GLY A 160 -8.44 -9.82 11.89
N ARG A 161 -9.27 -8.83 12.20
CA ARG A 161 -10.59 -9.05 12.81
C ARG A 161 -11.56 -9.75 11.87
N ASN A 162 -11.38 -9.57 10.55
CA ASN A 162 -12.28 -10.10 9.52
C ASN A 162 -11.75 -11.39 8.89
N LEU A 163 -10.51 -11.80 9.20
CA LEU A 163 -9.99 -13.06 8.70
C LEU A 163 -10.56 -14.24 9.47
N PRO A 164 -10.82 -15.39 8.79
CA PRO A 164 -11.23 -16.60 9.50
C PRO A 164 -10.14 -16.96 10.51
N LYS A 165 -10.55 -17.23 11.74
CA LYS A 165 -9.62 -17.75 12.75
C LYS A 165 -9.07 -19.08 12.29
N ILE A 166 -7.74 -19.17 12.17
CA ILE A 166 -7.11 -20.46 11.92
C ILE A 166 -7.35 -21.30 13.18
N LYS A 167 -8.15 -22.34 13.03
CA LYS A 167 -8.28 -23.33 14.10
C LYS A 167 -6.98 -24.14 14.14
N THR A 168 -6.19 -23.90 15.17
CA THR A 168 -5.07 -24.79 15.51
C THR A 168 -5.59 -26.08 16.10
#